data_4a3196be2260344f9da0c9be5c0e9d25
#
_entry.id   4a3196be2260344f9da0c9be5c0e9d25
#
_cell.length_a   1.000
_cell.length_b   1.000
_cell.length_c   1.000
_cell.angle_alpha   90.00
_cell.angle_beta   90.00
_cell.angle_gamma   90.00
#
_symmetry.space_group_name_H-M   'P 1'
#
loop_
_entity.id
_entity.type
_entity.pdbx_description
1 polymer ?
#
loop_
_entity_poly.entity_id
_entity_poly.type
_entity_poly.pdbx_seq_one_letter_code
_entity_poly.pdbx_strand_id
1 'polypeptide(L)'
;SIMERVVTDHFKAIGNAGSTHPVKLVVDEWGAWYGKGTELGPQYNLSQQSTMRDALLTGITLDIFQRHADKVAMANVAQTINCIHSLMLAEGDKFTLTPTFHVFQMYLPHRGAQSIRTNFTAPEITNPLANAPTPAGGNSYLGALPPVKTLAGLSGSASIATTGNGKLLTLSVVNPHIDRPLTTEIAIQGATIASATGTVLVSADVHNHNTFDHPNAVKPAPATVAQPTAGRLLHTFPAASVTTLQLTLA
;
A
#
# COMPACT_ATOMS: atom_id res chain seq x y z
N SER A 1 6.26 4.66 7.89
CA SER A 1 4.92 4.31 8.37
C SER A 1 4.99 3.76 9.79
N ILE A 2 4.02 4.06 10.60
CA ILE A 2 3.92 3.53 11.97
C ILE A 2 3.77 2.01 11.99
N MET A 3 3.13 1.45 10.97
CA MET A 3 2.85 0.01 10.87
C MET A 3 4.11 -0.86 10.85
N GLU A 4 5.20 -0.38 10.24
CA GLU A 4 6.50 -1.08 10.27
C GLU A 4 6.96 -1.35 11.70
N ARG A 5 6.84 -0.33 12.56
CA ARG A 5 7.22 -0.42 13.97
C ARG A 5 6.23 -1.29 14.77
N VAL A 6 4.93 -1.14 14.50
CA VAL A 6 3.91 -1.96 15.17
C VAL A 6 4.17 -3.45 14.94
N VAL A 7 4.42 -3.86 13.69
CA VAL A 7 4.72 -5.27 13.35
C VAL A 7 6.00 -5.75 14.05
N THR A 8 7.07 -4.96 14.00
CA THR A 8 8.36 -5.37 14.58
C THR A 8 8.33 -5.44 16.10
N ASP A 9 7.71 -4.47 16.76
CA ASP A 9 7.63 -4.42 18.23
C ASP A 9 6.75 -5.55 18.80
N HIS A 10 5.59 -5.82 18.17
CA HIS A 10 4.73 -6.93 18.60
C HIS A 10 5.40 -8.29 18.36
N PHE A 11 6.07 -8.47 17.22
CA PHE A 11 6.77 -9.72 16.96
C PHE A 11 7.95 -9.94 17.93
N LYS A 12 8.66 -8.86 18.29
CA LYS A 12 9.69 -8.90 19.32
C LYS A 12 9.12 -9.30 20.69
N ALA A 13 7.93 -8.78 21.06
CA ALA A 13 7.26 -9.15 22.30
C ALA A 13 6.91 -10.65 22.33
N ILE A 14 6.46 -11.23 21.22
CA ILE A 14 6.22 -12.69 21.10
C ILE A 14 7.52 -13.46 21.35
N GLY A 15 8.64 -13.05 20.75
CA GLY A 15 9.94 -13.67 20.97
C GLY A 15 10.40 -13.61 22.42
N ASN A 16 10.18 -12.48 23.10
CA ASN A 16 10.53 -12.29 24.51
C ASN A 16 9.66 -13.16 25.46
N ALA A 17 8.45 -13.55 25.03
CA ALA A 17 7.58 -14.44 25.81
C ALA A 17 8.06 -15.90 25.82
N GLY A 18 9.09 -16.25 25.05
CA GLY A 18 9.69 -17.58 25.04
C GLY A 18 8.78 -18.70 24.52
N SER A 19 7.86 -18.37 23.60
CA SER A 19 6.97 -19.37 22.99
C SER A 19 7.79 -20.43 22.25
N THR A 20 7.50 -21.69 22.50
CA THR A 20 8.05 -22.84 21.76
C THR A 20 7.27 -23.17 20.48
N HIS A 21 6.11 -22.53 20.30
CA HIS A 21 5.27 -22.69 19.13
C HIS A 21 5.51 -21.57 18.12
N PRO A 22 5.41 -21.82 16.80
CA PRO A 22 5.49 -20.79 15.78
C PRO A 22 4.24 -19.90 15.87
N VAL A 23 4.38 -18.71 16.46
CA VAL A 23 3.31 -17.72 16.58
C VAL A 23 3.51 -16.64 15.52
N LYS A 24 2.44 -16.27 14.83
CA LYS A 24 2.43 -15.17 13.87
C LYS A 24 1.41 -14.11 14.30
N LEU A 25 1.58 -12.92 13.73
CA LEU A 25 0.66 -11.81 13.94
C LEU A 25 -0.56 -11.95 13.03
N VAL A 26 -1.73 -11.68 13.58
CA VAL A 26 -2.96 -11.39 12.85
C VAL A 26 -3.31 -9.93 13.12
N VAL A 27 -3.34 -9.12 12.07
CA VAL A 27 -3.73 -7.70 12.15
C VAL A 27 -5.22 -7.64 11.82
N ASP A 28 -6.06 -7.63 12.85
CA ASP A 28 -7.51 -7.78 12.72
C ASP A 28 -8.17 -6.58 12.06
N GLU A 29 -7.65 -5.38 12.32
CA GLU A 29 -8.12 -4.13 11.73
C GLU A 29 -6.95 -3.20 11.43
N TRP A 30 -6.96 -2.60 10.24
CA TRP A 30 -6.06 -1.51 9.89
C TRP A 30 -6.69 -0.62 8.83
N GLY A 31 -6.26 0.64 8.76
CA GLY A 31 -6.75 1.60 7.78
C GLY A 31 -6.48 3.03 8.20
N ALA A 32 -7.02 3.97 7.42
CA ALA A 32 -6.98 5.38 7.74
C ALA A 32 -8.22 5.79 8.53
N TRP A 33 -8.01 6.62 9.53
CA TRP A 33 -9.07 7.34 10.21
C TRP A 33 -8.63 8.80 10.33
N TYR A 34 -9.28 9.66 9.59
CA TYR A 34 -8.93 11.08 9.55
C TYR A 34 -9.54 11.84 10.72
N GLY A 35 -9.01 13.04 10.97
CA GLY A 35 -9.44 13.89 12.07
C GLY A 35 -10.94 14.21 12.04
N LYS A 36 -11.48 14.51 13.22
CA LYS A 36 -12.88 14.92 13.40
C LYS A 36 -13.26 16.07 12.44
N GLY A 37 -14.44 15.99 11.86
CA GLY A 37 -14.95 16.96 10.89
C GLY A 37 -14.75 16.55 9.43
N THR A 38 -14.22 15.34 9.18
CA THR A 38 -14.06 14.77 7.83
C THR A 38 -15.08 13.67 7.54
N GLU A 39 -16.03 13.47 8.44
CA GLU A 39 -17.10 12.49 8.32
C GLU A 39 -18.10 12.89 7.22
N LEU A 40 -18.68 11.90 6.53
CA LEU A 40 -19.71 12.13 5.51
C LEU A 40 -21.04 12.64 6.06
N GLY A 41 -21.25 12.50 7.37
CA GLY A 41 -22.42 13.03 8.06
C GLY A 41 -22.20 13.06 9.57
N PRO A 42 -22.79 14.03 10.28
CA PRO A 42 -22.52 14.25 11.71
C PRO A 42 -22.92 13.07 12.61
N GLN A 43 -23.81 12.21 12.13
CA GLN A 43 -24.27 11.01 12.83
C GLN A 43 -23.41 9.76 12.54
N TYR A 44 -22.48 9.83 11.57
CA TYR A 44 -21.70 8.70 11.09
C TYR A 44 -20.19 8.91 11.27
N ASN A 45 -19.74 8.98 12.52
CA ASN A 45 -18.33 9.23 12.85
C ASN A 45 -17.34 8.17 12.33
N LEU A 46 -17.83 7.01 11.87
CA LEU A 46 -17.05 5.98 11.21
C LEU A 46 -17.24 5.96 9.68
N SER A 47 -17.87 6.99 9.10
CA SER A 47 -18.10 7.08 7.67
C SER A 47 -17.29 8.24 7.09
N GLN A 48 -16.21 7.92 6.41
CA GLN A 48 -15.33 8.87 5.73
C GLN A 48 -15.14 8.48 4.28
N GLN A 49 -14.92 9.48 3.42
CA GLN A 49 -14.68 9.23 2.01
C GLN A 49 -13.31 8.58 1.79
N SER A 50 -13.31 7.38 1.20
CA SER A 50 -12.09 6.73 0.72
C SER A 50 -11.65 7.37 -0.61
N THR A 51 -10.43 7.88 -0.65
CA THR A 51 -9.85 8.68 -1.74
C THR A 51 -8.57 8.05 -2.30
N MET A 52 -7.94 8.68 -3.29
CA MET A 52 -6.61 8.26 -3.76
C MET A 52 -5.57 8.28 -2.64
N ARG A 53 -5.69 9.16 -1.64
CA ARG A 53 -4.87 9.20 -0.44
C ARG A 53 -4.94 7.88 0.34
N ASP A 54 -6.13 7.29 0.47
CA ASP A 54 -6.35 6.00 1.11
C ASP A 54 -5.72 4.86 0.31
N ALA A 55 -5.76 4.94 -1.02
CA ALA A 55 -5.08 3.99 -1.89
C ALA A 55 -3.55 3.99 -1.68
N LEU A 56 -2.93 5.17 -1.57
CA LEU A 56 -1.49 5.27 -1.27
C LEU A 56 -1.16 4.65 0.09
N LEU A 57 -1.94 4.97 1.12
CA LEU A 57 -1.77 4.39 2.46
C LEU A 57 -1.94 2.86 2.43
N THR A 58 -2.93 2.38 1.68
CA THR A 58 -3.19 0.94 1.50
C THR A 58 -1.98 0.24 0.88
N GLY A 59 -1.45 0.78 -0.21
CA GLY A 59 -0.28 0.20 -0.86
C GLY A 59 0.93 0.16 0.07
N ILE A 60 1.27 1.27 0.75
CA ILE A 60 2.38 1.33 1.72
C ILE A 60 2.19 0.28 2.83
N THR A 61 0.97 0.11 3.32
CA THR A 61 0.69 -0.81 4.43
C THR A 61 0.77 -2.27 3.97
N LEU A 62 0.21 -2.60 2.82
CA LEU A 62 0.33 -3.95 2.23
C LEU A 62 1.78 -4.30 1.92
N ASP A 63 2.59 -3.36 1.42
CA ASP A 63 4.02 -3.55 1.20
C ASP A 63 4.76 -3.91 2.50
N ILE A 64 4.39 -3.27 3.63
CA ILE A 64 4.96 -3.60 4.94
C ILE A 64 4.59 -5.03 5.31
N PHE A 65 3.33 -5.41 5.23
CA PHE A 65 2.90 -6.76 5.57
C PHE A 65 3.57 -7.82 4.69
N GLN A 66 3.74 -7.57 3.41
CA GLN A 66 4.41 -8.49 2.49
C GLN A 66 5.90 -8.62 2.76
N ARG A 67 6.59 -7.53 3.12
CA ARG A 67 7.99 -7.60 3.56
C ARG A 67 8.17 -8.39 4.86
N HIS A 68 7.12 -8.46 5.68
CA HIS A 68 7.06 -9.21 6.92
C HIS A 68 6.18 -10.47 6.84
N ALA A 69 6.10 -11.11 5.66
CA ALA A 69 5.30 -12.32 5.45
C ALA A 69 5.72 -13.52 6.33
N ASP A 70 6.96 -13.49 6.84
CA ASP A 70 7.44 -14.42 7.85
C ASP A 70 6.76 -14.21 9.22
N LYS A 71 6.29 -13.01 9.52
CA LYS A 71 5.73 -12.58 10.81
C LYS A 71 4.21 -12.41 10.78
N VAL A 72 3.68 -11.86 9.68
CA VAL A 72 2.25 -11.54 9.52
C VAL A 72 1.58 -12.68 8.76
N ALA A 73 0.60 -13.34 9.41
CA ALA A 73 -0.18 -14.42 8.80
C ALA A 73 -1.43 -13.90 8.09
N MET A 74 -2.03 -12.84 8.62
CA MET A 74 -3.27 -12.26 8.11
C MET A 74 -3.31 -10.77 8.45
N ALA A 75 -3.90 -9.98 7.55
CA ALA A 75 -4.16 -8.56 7.78
C ALA A 75 -5.49 -8.17 7.12
N ASN A 76 -6.42 -7.66 7.91
CA ASN A 76 -7.78 -7.33 7.50
C ASN A 76 -7.97 -5.82 7.49
N VAL A 77 -8.38 -5.28 6.35
CA VAL A 77 -8.72 -3.86 6.25
C VAL A 77 -9.99 -3.56 7.07
N ALA A 78 -10.02 -2.45 7.75
CA ALA A 78 -11.20 -1.96 8.42
C ALA A 78 -11.83 -0.83 7.57
N GLN A 79 -13.00 -1.03 6.95
CA GLN A 79 -13.84 -2.21 6.92
C GLN A 79 -14.28 -2.51 5.47
N THR A 80 -15.22 -3.47 5.27
CA THR A 80 -15.57 -3.90 3.91
C THR A 80 -16.42 -2.87 3.18
N ILE A 81 -17.45 -2.31 3.83
CA ILE A 81 -18.46 -1.49 3.17
C ILE A 81 -18.95 -0.34 4.06
N ASN A 82 -19.15 0.84 3.46
CA ASN A 82 -19.79 2.02 4.06
C ASN A 82 -19.18 2.49 5.39
N CYS A 83 -17.90 2.30 5.60
CA CYS A 83 -17.20 2.67 6.82
C CYS A 83 -15.90 3.41 6.49
N ILE A 84 -15.14 3.80 7.49
CA ILE A 84 -13.79 4.34 7.29
C ILE A 84 -12.95 3.35 6.49
N HIS A 85 -12.17 3.88 5.55
CA HIS A 85 -11.23 3.09 4.73
C HIS A 85 -11.87 1.89 3.99
N SER A 86 -13.18 1.94 3.71
CA SER A 86 -13.91 0.80 3.16
C SER A 86 -13.50 0.46 1.73
N LEU A 87 -13.69 -0.82 1.38
CA LEU A 87 -13.45 -1.33 0.02
C LEU A 87 -14.58 -0.95 -0.94
N MET A 88 -15.80 -0.76 -0.45
CA MET A 88 -17.01 -0.59 -1.24
C MET A 88 -17.93 0.43 -0.60
N LEU A 89 -18.77 1.05 -1.45
CA LEU A 89 -19.90 1.86 -1.02
C LEU A 89 -21.16 1.29 -1.63
N ALA A 90 -22.25 1.25 -0.86
CA ALA A 90 -23.57 0.84 -1.33
C ALA A 90 -24.66 1.64 -0.63
N GLU A 91 -25.73 1.97 -1.37
CA GLU A 91 -26.93 2.63 -0.87
C GLU A 91 -28.12 2.23 -1.74
N GLY A 92 -29.08 1.50 -1.17
CA GLY A 92 -30.18 0.95 -1.93
C GLY A 92 -29.69 -0.02 -3.01
N ASP A 93 -29.98 0.30 -4.26
CA ASP A 93 -29.55 -0.44 -5.45
C ASP A 93 -28.22 0.07 -6.05
N LYS A 94 -27.62 1.11 -5.48
CA LYS A 94 -26.36 1.70 -5.93
C LYS A 94 -25.16 1.01 -5.30
N PHE A 95 -24.09 0.87 -6.07
CA PHE A 95 -22.84 0.24 -5.64
C PHE A 95 -21.65 0.85 -6.36
N THR A 96 -20.53 1.03 -5.65
CA THR A 96 -19.25 1.39 -6.25
C THR A 96 -18.07 0.86 -5.47
N LEU A 97 -16.95 0.65 -6.16
CA LEU A 97 -15.67 0.26 -5.58
C LEU A 97 -14.86 1.51 -5.23
N THR A 98 -14.15 1.47 -4.12
CA THR A 98 -13.28 2.58 -3.71
C THR A 98 -11.87 2.44 -4.29
N PRO A 99 -11.04 3.50 -4.26
CA PRO A 99 -9.63 3.40 -4.61
C PRO A 99 -8.85 2.37 -3.76
N THR A 100 -9.24 2.18 -2.49
CA THR A 100 -8.70 1.14 -1.60
C THR A 100 -8.92 -0.27 -2.16
N PHE A 101 -10.13 -0.58 -2.64
CA PHE A 101 -10.41 -1.87 -3.28
C PHE A 101 -9.48 -2.15 -4.46
N HIS A 102 -9.27 -1.15 -5.30
CA HIS A 102 -8.43 -1.31 -6.48
C HIS A 102 -6.98 -1.67 -6.12
N VAL A 103 -6.45 -1.13 -5.04
CA VAL A 103 -5.12 -1.54 -4.54
C VAL A 103 -5.11 -3.00 -4.12
N PHE A 104 -6.11 -3.46 -3.35
CA PHE A 104 -6.21 -4.88 -3.00
C PHE A 104 -6.25 -5.76 -4.24
N GLN A 105 -7.01 -5.38 -5.27
CA GLN A 105 -7.08 -6.10 -6.54
C GLN A 105 -5.73 -6.14 -7.25
N MET A 106 -5.00 -5.02 -7.30
CA MET A 106 -3.67 -4.94 -7.90
C MET A 106 -2.63 -5.80 -7.16
N TYR A 107 -2.81 -6.03 -5.86
CA TYR A 107 -1.91 -6.84 -5.04
C TYR A 107 -2.21 -8.35 -5.05
N LEU A 108 -3.31 -8.79 -5.69
CA LEU A 108 -3.64 -10.22 -5.80
C LEU A 108 -2.50 -11.10 -6.35
N PRO A 109 -1.67 -10.66 -7.31
CA PRO A 109 -0.56 -11.49 -7.81
C PRO A 109 0.50 -11.87 -6.78
N HIS A 110 0.58 -11.17 -5.64
CA HIS A 110 1.47 -11.56 -4.52
C HIS A 110 0.93 -12.76 -3.73
N ARG A 111 -0.37 -13.08 -3.87
CA ARG A 111 -1.00 -14.14 -3.09
C ARG A 111 -0.42 -15.51 -3.48
N GLY A 112 0.04 -16.26 -2.48
CA GLY A 112 0.64 -17.58 -2.68
C GLY A 112 2.05 -17.56 -3.28
N ALA A 113 2.60 -16.39 -3.59
CA ALA A 113 3.98 -16.22 -4.04
C ALA A 113 4.94 -16.07 -2.85
N GLN A 114 6.22 -16.28 -3.09
CA GLN A 114 7.26 -16.11 -2.07
C GLN A 114 7.70 -14.64 -2.02
N SER A 115 7.58 -14.00 -0.87
CA SER A 115 8.13 -12.65 -0.65
C SER A 115 9.65 -12.66 -0.80
N ILE A 116 10.17 -11.64 -1.49
CA ILE A 116 11.61 -11.44 -1.66
C ILE A 116 12.01 -10.05 -1.17
N ARG A 117 13.27 -9.93 -0.76
CA ARG A 117 13.81 -8.67 -0.25
C ARG A 117 13.86 -7.61 -1.35
N THR A 118 13.41 -6.41 -1.03
CA THR A 118 13.47 -5.22 -1.88
C THR A 118 14.28 -4.12 -1.20
N ASN A 119 15.03 -3.36 -1.99
CA ASN A 119 15.71 -2.13 -1.56
C ASN A 119 15.30 -1.00 -2.50
N PHE A 120 14.97 0.15 -1.94
CA PHE A 120 14.63 1.36 -2.67
C PHE A 120 15.61 2.47 -2.33
N THR A 121 16.02 3.22 -3.35
CA THR A 121 16.75 4.48 -3.19
C THR A 121 15.94 5.58 -3.84
N ALA A 122 15.37 6.45 -3.02
CA ALA A 122 14.57 7.60 -3.47
C ALA A 122 14.66 8.72 -2.43
N PRO A 123 14.49 10.00 -2.85
CA PRO A 123 14.42 11.10 -1.90
C PRO A 123 13.29 10.91 -0.90
N GLU A 124 13.57 11.11 0.39
CA GLU A 124 12.55 11.05 1.43
C GLU A 124 11.60 12.25 1.37
N ILE A 125 10.37 12.05 1.85
CA ILE A 125 9.39 13.09 2.06
C ILE A 125 9.43 13.49 3.52
N THR A 126 9.70 14.75 3.81
CA THR A 126 9.64 15.28 5.18
C THR A 126 8.19 15.52 5.58
N ASN A 127 7.82 15.05 6.76
CA ASN A 127 6.51 15.35 7.34
C ASN A 127 6.50 16.78 7.92
N PRO A 128 5.79 17.73 7.32
CA PRO A 128 5.76 19.12 7.82
C PRO A 128 5.11 19.24 9.21
N LEU A 129 4.30 18.24 9.60
CA LEU A 129 3.61 18.20 10.89
C LEU A 129 4.36 17.39 11.95
N ALA A 130 5.58 16.92 11.67
CA ALA A 130 6.35 16.07 12.61
C ALA A 130 6.59 16.71 13.99
N ASN A 131 6.58 18.04 14.05
CA ASN A 131 6.76 18.81 15.28
C ASN A 131 5.47 19.54 15.70
N ALA A 132 4.35 19.32 15.02
CA ALA A 132 3.08 19.91 15.43
C ALA A 132 2.62 19.30 16.76
N PRO A 133 1.97 20.09 17.64
CA PRO A 133 1.37 19.54 18.85
C PRO A 133 0.38 18.44 18.50
N THR A 134 0.46 17.32 19.19
CA THR A 134 -0.55 16.26 19.04
C THR A 134 -1.90 16.83 19.44
N PRO A 135 -2.94 16.76 18.59
CA PRO A 135 -4.26 17.25 18.95
C PRO A 135 -4.74 16.61 20.26
N ALA A 136 -5.24 17.43 21.18
CA ALA A 136 -5.86 16.94 22.40
C ALA A 136 -7.04 16.02 22.03
N GLY A 137 -7.03 14.77 22.52
CA GLY A 137 -8.04 13.75 22.17
C GLY A 137 -7.61 12.77 21.07
N GLY A 138 -6.35 12.84 20.61
CA GLY A 138 -5.78 11.80 19.75
C GLY A 138 -5.82 10.44 20.43
N ASN A 139 -6.13 9.41 19.65
CA ASN A 139 -6.35 8.03 20.10
C ASN A 139 -5.19 7.57 21.02
N SER A 140 -5.46 7.32 22.29
CA SER A 140 -4.46 7.02 23.33
C SER A 140 -3.60 5.79 23.02
N TYR A 141 -4.06 4.90 22.16
CA TYR A 141 -3.32 3.73 21.70
C TYR A 141 -2.09 4.08 20.85
N LEU A 142 -2.09 5.21 20.16
CA LEU A 142 -0.97 5.69 19.33
C LEU A 142 -0.24 6.87 19.96
N GLY A 143 -0.78 7.46 21.04
CA GLY A 143 -0.25 8.69 21.67
C GLY A 143 1.13 8.56 22.28
N ALA A 144 1.63 7.33 22.52
CA ALA A 144 2.98 7.08 23.01
C ALA A 144 4.04 6.95 21.89
N LEU A 145 3.61 6.92 20.63
CA LEU A 145 4.54 6.76 19.52
C LEU A 145 5.02 8.13 19.00
N PRO A 146 6.34 8.37 18.90
CA PRO A 146 6.83 9.61 18.33
C PRO A 146 6.32 9.78 16.90
N PRO A 147 6.03 11.02 16.46
CA PRO A 147 5.56 11.29 15.12
C PRO A 147 6.57 10.79 14.08
N VAL A 148 6.05 10.26 12.98
CA VAL A 148 6.87 9.89 11.82
C VAL A 148 7.44 11.17 11.19
N LYS A 149 8.76 11.33 11.18
CA LYS A 149 9.43 12.52 10.67
C LYS A 149 9.57 12.52 9.16
N THR A 150 9.82 11.36 8.59
CA THR A 150 10.01 11.19 7.14
C THR A 150 9.22 9.99 6.63
N LEU A 151 8.87 10.02 5.36
CA LEU A 151 8.31 8.91 4.62
C LEU A 151 9.26 8.56 3.47
N ALA A 152 9.47 7.29 3.22
CA ALA A 152 10.24 6.85 2.06
C ALA A 152 9.64 7.40 0.76
N GLY A 153 10.46 7.95 -0.11
CA GLY A 153 10.01 8.53 -1.38
C GLY A 153 9.52 7.50 -2.39
N LEU A 154 9.95 6.24 -2.26
CA LEU A 154 9.32 5.06 -2.86
C LEU A 154 9.18 3.99 -1.78
N SER A 155 8.03 3.36 -1.71
CA SER A 155 7.77 2.17 -0.90
C SER A 155 7.36 1.04 -1.83
N GLY A 156 7.67 -0.20 -1.46
CA GLY A 156 7.26 -1.33 -2.28
C GLY A 156 7.58 -2.67 -1.66
N SER A 157 7.08 -3.70 -2.31
CA SER A 157 7.34 -5.10 -1.98
C SER A 157 7.41 -5.92 -3.26
N ALA A 158 8.11 -7.04 -3.19
CA ALA A 158 8.19 -7.96 -4.30
C ALA A 158 7.96 -9.41 -3.87
N SER A 159 7.41 -10.18 -4.78
CA SER A 159 7.26 -11.62 -4.62
C SER A 159 7.55 -12.36 -5.91
N ILE A 160 7.93 -13.62 -5.79
CA ILE A 160 8.25 -14.47 -6.92
C ILE A 160 7.38 -15.73 -6.88
N ALA A 161 6.83 -16.07 -8.03
CA ALA A 161 6.09 -17.32 -8.27
C ALA A 161 6.75 -18.10 -9.38
N THR A 162 6.76 -19.44 -9.26
CA THR A 162 7.11 -20.34 -10.36
C THR A 162 5.83 -20.70 -11.11
N THR A 163 5.82 -20.43 -12.39
CA THR A 163 4.72 -20.75 -13.31
C THR A 163 5.19 -21.79 -14.33
N GLY A 164 4.26 -22.36 -15.10
CA GLY A 164 4.63 -23.27 -16.20
C GLY A 164 5.55 -22.64 -17.26
N ASN A 165 5.59 -21.31 -17.33
CA ASN A 165 6.40 -20.54 -18.27
C ASN A 165 7.67 -19.91 -17.65
N GLY A 166 8.08 -20.35 -16.46
CA GLY A 166 9.26 -19.84 -15.78
C GLY A 166 8.95 -19.07 -14.49
N LYS A 167 9.83 -18.16 -14.11
CA LYS A 167 9.68 -17.34 -12.90
C LYS A 167 9.03 -16.00 -13.23
N LEU A 168 7.95 -15.70 -12.52
CA LEU A 168 7.26 -14.43 -12.58
C LEU A 168 7.48 -13.67 -11.28
N LEU A 169 8.05 -12.47 -11.37
CA LEU A 169 8.21 -11.56 -10.25
C LEU A 169 7.14 -10.48 -10.30
N THR A 170 6.41 -10.33 -9.21
CA THR A 170 5.49 -9.21 -9.00
C THR A 170 6.19 -8.17 -8.14
N LEU A 171 6.23 -6.92 -8.61
CA LEU A 171 6.78 -5.77 -7.89
C LEU A 171 5.68 -4.73 -7.76
N SER A 172 5.25 -4.46 -6.53
CA SER A 172 4.36 -3.34 -6.22
C SER A 172 5.16 -2.17 -5.67
N VAL A 173 4.87 -0.96 -6.15
CA VAL A 173 5.56 0.27 -5.75
C VAL A 173 4.55 1.39 -5.56
N VAL A 174 4.68 2.09 -4.46
CA VAL A 174 3.95 3.32 -4.15
C VAL A 174 4.90 4.51 -4.28
N ASN A 175 4.54 5.48 -5.10
CA ASN A 175 5.14 6.80 -5.10
C ASN A 175 4.21 7.76 -4.32
N PRO A 176 4.54 8.11 -3.08
CA PRO A 176 3.68 8.98 -2.25
C PRO A 176 3.91 10.48 -2.50
N HIS A 177 4.86 10.89 -3.34
CA HIS A 177 5.01 12.28 -3.74
C HIS A 177 3.77 12.75 -4.51
N ILE A 178 3.14 13.83 -4.09
CA ILE A 178 1.89 14.31 -4.70
C ILE A 178 2.09 15.02 -6.04
N ASP A 179 3.29 15.48 -6.34
CA ASP A 179 3.64 16.33 -7.48
C ASP A 179 4.88 15.85 -8.27
N ARG A 180 5.55 14.81 -7.79
CA ARG A 180 6.84 14.40 -8.32
C ARG A 180 6.84 12.95 -8.84
N PRO A 181 6.92 12.73 -10.16
CA PRO A 181 7.21 11.41 -10.71
C PRO A 181 8.66 11.03 -10.40
N LEU A 182 8.92 9.73 -10.20
CA LEU A 182 10.25 9.20 -9.90
C LEU A 182 10.63 8.14 -10.92
N THR A 183 11.69 8.40 -11.67
CA THR A 183 12.29 7.44 -12.60
C THR A 183 13.38 6.67 -11.86
N THR A 184 13.33 5.35 -11.92
CA THR A 184 14.31 4.48 -11.28
C THR A 184 14.61 3.27 -12.15
N GLU A 185 15.81 2.73 -11.99
CA GLU A 185 16.22 1.48 -12.58
C GLU A 185 15.82 0.32 -11.64
N ILE A 186 15.21 -0.70 -12.22
CA ILE A 186 14.84 -1.95 -11.54
C ILE A 186 15.82 -3.03 -12.01
N ALA A 187 16.55 -3.60 -11.06
CA ALA A 187 17.48 -4.69 -11.28
C ALA A 187 17.19 -5.84 -10.32
N ILE A 188 17.30 -7.07 -10.81
CA ILE A 188 17.07 -8.28 -10.03
C ILE A 188 18.42 -8.95 -9.78
N GLN A 189 18.75 -9.15 -8.52
CA GLN A 189 20.00 -9.84 -8.17
C GLN A 189 19.87 -11.33 -8.51
N GLY A 190 20.77 -11.82 -9.35
CA GLY A 190 20.82 -13.23 -9.74
C GLY A 190 19.85 -13.64 -10.86
N ALA A 191 19.21 -12.67 -11.53
CA ALA A 191 18.35 -12.90 -12.70
C ALA A 191 18.31 -11.67 -13.61
N THR A 192 17.81 -11.86 -14.84
CA THR A 192 17.57 -10.76 -15.79
C THR A 192 16.08 -10.64 -16.09
N ILE A 193 15.63 -9.42 -16.38
CA ILE A 193 14.24 -9.15 -16.77
C ILE A 193 14.13 -9.36 -18.28
N ALA A 194 13.32 -10.34 -18.69
CA ALA A 194 13.06 -10.65 -20.10
C ALA A 194 11.92 -9.80 -20.67
N SER A 195 10.86 -9.60 -19.90
CA SER A 195 9.71 -8.78 -20.28
C SER A 195 9.04 -8.18 -19.05
N ALA A 196 8.28 -7.12 -19.26
CA ALA A 196 7.57 -6.43 -18.20
C ALA A 196 6.19 -5.95 -18.68
N THR A 197 5.18 -6.10 -17.83
CA THR A 197 3.87 -5.46 -17.96
C THR A 197 3.51 -4.79 -16.66
N GLY A 198 2.52 -3.91 -16.66
CA GLY A 198 2.15 -3.22 -15.42
C GLY A 198 0.73 -2.66 -15.43
N THR A 199 0.28 -2.38 -14.22
CA THR A 199 -0.97 -1.66 -13.93
C THR A 199 -0.66 -0.52 -12.97
N VAL A 200 -1.26 0.63 -13.18
CA VAL A 200 -1.10 1.82 -12.35
C VAL A 200 -2.45 2.36 -11.90
N LEU A 201 -2.54 2.72 -10.65
CA LEU A 201 -3.60 3.53 -10.06
C LEU A 201 -3.00 4.89 -9.73
N VAL A 202 -3.53 5.94 -10.34
CA VAL A 202 -3.04 7.31 -10.21
C VAL A 202 -4.19 8.30 -10.34
N SER A 203 -4.08 9.43 -9.65
CA SER A 203 -4.99 10.56 -9.81
C SER A 203 -4.21 11.87 -9.66
N ALA A 204 -4.62 12.89 -10.41
CA ALA A 204 -4.02 14.22 -10.34
C ALA A 204 -4.27 14.91 -8.99
N ASP A 205 -5.34 14.53 -8.29
CA ASP A 205 -5.66 15.00 -6.95
C ASP A 205 -5.83 13.80 -6.02
N VAL A 206 -5.11 13.81 -4.89
CA VAL A 206 -5.18 12.75 -3.88
C VAL A 206 -6.53 12.68 -3.16
N HIS A 207 -7.37 13.69 -3.29
CA HIS A 207 -8.74 13.72 -2.76
C HIS A 207 -9.77 13.13 -3.72
N ASN A 208 -9.40 12.85 -4.98
CA ASN A 208 -10.30 12.20 -5.91
C ASN A 208 -10.74 10.82 -5.40
N HIS A 209 -12.01 10.52 -5.64
CA HIS A 209 -12.67 9.31 -5.15
C HIS A 209 -13.79 8.88 -6.09
N ASN A 210 -14.23 7.65 -5.93
CA ASN A 210 -15.36 7.11 -6.66
C ASN A 210 -16.66 7.41 -5.93
N THR A 211 -17.68 7.79 -6.68
CA THR A 211 -19.05 8.02 -6.21
C THR A 211 -20.03 7.15 -7.00
N PHE A 212 -21.29 7.08 -6.60
CA PHE A 212 -22.31 6.35 -7.37
C PHE A 212 -22.50 6.93 -8.76
N ASP A 213 -22.37 8.26 -8.92
CA ASP A 213 -22.50 8.93 -10.22
C ASP A 213 -21.22 8.86 -11.06
N HIS A 214 -20.06 8.75 -10.40
CA HIS A 214 -18.73 8.65 -11.02
C HIS A 214 -17.95 7.44 -10.48
N PRO A 215 -18.40 6.19 -10.75
CA PRO A 215 -17.84 4.99 -10.12
C PRO A 215 -16.42 4.63 -10.59
N ASN A 216 -15.91 5.29 -11.62
CA ASN A 216 -14.61 5.07 -12.24
C ASN A 216 -13.72 6.33 -12.28
N ALA A 217 -13.97 7.31 -11.42
CA ALA A 217 -13.15 8.53 -11.34
C ALA A 217 -11.68 8.20 -10.98
N VAL A 218 -11.48 7.19 -10.13
CA VAL A 218 -10.16 6.64 -9.78
C VAL A 218 -10.22 5.13 -10.01
N LYS A 219 -9.56 4.65 -11.06
CA LYS A 219 -9.49 3.22 -11.41
C LYS A 219 -8.13 2.84 -11.96
N PRO A 220 -7.71 1.58 -11.84
CA PRO A 220 -6.48 1.10 -12.45
C PRO A 220 -6.51 1.20 -13.98
N ALA A 221 -5.36 1.48 -14.55
CA ALA A 221 -5.11 1.48 -15.99
C ALA A 221 -3.81 0.73 -16.31
N PRO A 222 -3.63 0.24 -17.55
CA PRO A 222 -2.34 -0.27 -17.98
C PRO A 222 -1.24 0.77 -17.78
N ALA A 223 -0.12 0.38 -17.16
CA ALA A 223 1.05 1.22 -17.05
C ALA A 223 1.84 1.19 -18.37
N THR A 224 2.37 2.35 -18.76
CA THR A 224 3.35 2.41 -19.87
C THR A 224 4.68 1.87 -19.35
N VAL A 225 5.07 0.67 -19.80
CA VAL A 225 6.29 0.01 -19.38
C VAL A 225 7.23 -0.11 -20.57
N ALA A 226 8.46 0.39 -20.41
CA ALA A 226 9.49 0.26 -21.46
C ALA A 226 9.95 -1.21 -21.57
N GLN A 227 10.57 -1.54 -22.71
CA GLN A 227 11.21 -2.85 -22.83
C GLN A 227 12.49 -2.89 -21.97
N PRO A 228 12.76 -4.00 -21.29
CA PRO A 228 14.00 -4.18 -20.55
C PRO A 228 15.23 -4.06 -21.46
N THR A 229 16.27 -3.44 -20.98
CA THR A 229 17.56 -3.29 -21.67
C THR A 229 18.65 -3.87 -20.81
N ALA A 230 19.48 -4.74 -21.39
CA ALA A 230 20.55 -5.46 -20.67
C ALA A 230 20.06 -6.17 -19.38
N GLY A 231 18.83 -6.72 -19.42
CA GLY A 231 18.22 -7.43 -18.30
C GLY A 231 17.72 -6.55 -17.15
N ARG A 232 17.65 -5.22 -17.35
CA ARG A 232 17.17 -4.22 -16.40
C ARG A 232 15.99 -3.44 -16.97
N LEU A 233 15.19 -2.86 -16.11
CA LEU A 233 14.03 -2.06 -16.50
C LEU A 233 14.15 -0.65 -15.94
N LEU A 234 14.13 0.36 -16.81
CA LEU A 234 13.94 1.75 -16.41
C LEU A 234 12.44 2.05 -16.40
N HIS A 235 11.91 2.50 -15.27
CA HIS A 235 10.49 2.82 -15.13
C HIS A 235 10.27 4.13 -14.39
N THR A 236 9.26 4.89 -14.83
CA THR A 236 8.83 6.13 -14.18
C THR A 236 7.54 5.85 -13.41
N PHE A 237 7.62 5.93 -12.10
CA PHE A 237 6.45 5.87 -11.21
C PHE A 237 5.79 7.25 -11.15
N PRO A 238 4.55 7.42 -11.62
CA PRO A 238 3.86 8.72 -11.57
C PRO A 238 3.78 9.27 -10.15
N ALA A 239 3.60 10.56 -10.01
CA ALA A 239 3.27 11.18 -8.73
C ALA A 239 1.96 10.59 -8.17
N ALA A 240 1.82 10.50 -6.85
CA ALA A 240 0.64 10.00 -6.15
C ALA A 240 0.08 8.70 -6.77
N SER A 241 0.93 7.67 -6.92
CA SER A 241 0.55 6.44 -7.62
C SER A 241 0.84 5.17 -6.85
N VAL A 242 0.05 4.14 -7.15
CA VAL A 242 0.33 2.74 -6.83
C VAL A 242 0.53 2.01 -8.16
N THR A 243 1.68 1.37 -8.34
CA THR A 243 2.03 0.64 -9.56
C THR A 243 2.35 -0.81 -9.21
N THR A 244 1.78 -1.75 -9.97
CA THR A 244 2.17 -3.16 -9.89
C THR A 244 2.75 -3.58 -11.23
N LEU A 245 3.99 -4.07 -11.22
CA LEU A 245 4.70 -4.60 -12.38
C LEU A 245 4.77 -6.12 -12.29
N GLN A 246 4.60 -6.77 -13.43
CA GLN A 246 4.81 -8.21 -13.61
C GLN A 246 6.02 -8.40 -14.50
N LEU A 247 7.09 -8.98 -13.98
CA LEU A 247 8.39 -9.14 -14.61
C LEU A 247 8.64 -10.62 -14.87
N THR A 248 8.73 -11.00 -16.15
CA THR A 248 9.19 -12.34 -16.52
C THR A 248 10.71 -12.38 -16.40
N LEU A 249 11.23 -13.37 -15.68
CA LEU A 249 12.67 -13.52 -15.45
C LEU A 249 13.27 -14.59 -16.38
N ALA A 250 14.47 -14.29 -16.89
CA ALA A 250 15.28 -15.22 -17.64
C ALA A 250 16.43 -15.76 -16.76
#